data_109b09095a1c826b979c78d0326addc4
#
_entry.id   109b09095a1c826b979c78d0326addc4
#
_cell.length_a   1.000
_cell.length_b   1.000
_cell.length_c   1.000
_cell.angle_alpha   90.00
_cell.angle_beta   90.00
_cell.angle_gamma   90.00
#
_symmetry.space_group_name_H-M   'P 1'
#
loop_
_entity.id
_entity.type
_entity.pdbx_description
1 polymer ?
#
loop_
_entity_poly.entity_id
_entity_poly.type
_entity_poly.pdbx_seq_one_letter_code
_entity_poly.pdbx_strand_id
1 'polypeptide(L)' 'MIYCVEDERNIRELLVYTLGTTGFEAKGFGDGKEFKKALKEELPELILLDIMLPGEDGYTLLEELKKAPSTSEIP' A
#
# COMPACT_ATOMS: atom_id res chain seq x y z
N MET A 1 8.79 -6.62 -3.35
CA MET A 1 7.65 -6.49 -2.40
C MET A 1 6.63 -5.48 -2.91
N ILE A 2 5.38 -5.87 -2.97
CA ILE A 2 4.26 -5.01 -3.35
C ILE A 2 3.42 -4.73 -2.11
N TYR A 3 3.10 -3.46 -1.86
CA TYR A 3 2.22 -3.07 -0.76
C TYR A 3 0.82 -2.81 -1.29
N CYS A 4 -0.18 -3.41 -0.64
CA CYS A 4 -1.59 -3.24 -0.98
C CYS A 4 -2.29 -2.55 0.19
N VAL A 5 -2.82 -1.36 -0.03
CA VAL A 5 -3.53 -0.60 1.01
C VAL A 5 -5.01 -0.65 0.68
N GLU A 6 -5.76 -1.44 1.43
CA GLU A 6 -7.18 -1.70 1.22
C GLU A 6 -7.85 -1.95 2.56
N ASP A 7 -8.89 -1.20 2.89
CA ASP A 7 -9.55 -1.32 4.19
C ASP A 7 -10.46 -2.55 4.31
N GLU A 8 -11.01 -3.04 3.20
CA GLU A 8 -11.87 -4.21 3.23
C GLU A 8 -11.00 -5.46 3.30
N ARG A 9 -11.13 -6.21 4.40
CA ARG A 9 -10.27 -7.35 4.71
C ARG A 9 -10.28 -8.43 3.63
N ASN A 10 -11.46 -8.81 3.13
CA ASN A 10 -11.57 -9.88 2.15
C ASN A 10 -10.92 -9.51 0.82
N ILE A 11 -11.08 -8.27 0.40
CA ILE A 11 -10.45 -7.76 -0.82
C ILE A 11 -8.94 -7.70 -0.64
N ARG A 12 -8.49 -7.22 0.51
CA ARG A 12 -7.07 -7.14 0.82
C ARG A 12 -6.40 -8.51 0.81
N GLU A 13 -7.02 -9.49 1.46
CA GLU A 13 -6.49 -10.85 1.49
C GLU A 13 -6.46 -11.48 0.09
N LEU A 14 -7.50 -11.23 -0.71
CA LEU A 14 -7.55 -11.71 -2.08
C LEU A 14 -6.44 -11.12 -2.95
N LEU A 15 -6.19 -9.83 -2.82
CA LEU A 15 -5.10 -9.17 -3.56
C LEU A 15 -3.75 -9.77 -3.21
N VAL A 16 -3.47 -9.93 -1.93
CA VAL A 16 -2.19 -10.50 -1.46
C VAL A 16 -2.03 -11.94 -1.95
N TYR A 17 -3.08 -12.72 -1.83
CA TYR A 17 -3.06 -14.12 -2.30
C TYR A 17 -2.82 -14.20 -3.80
N THR A 18 -3.56 -13.42 -4.57
CA THR A 18 -3.47 -13.45 -6.04
C THR A 18 -2.08 -13.03 -6.51
N LEU A 19 -1.50 -12.00 -5.91
CA LEU A 19 -0.15 -11.56 -6.24
C LEU A 19 0.87 -12.65 -5.89
N GLY A 20 0.67 -13.33 -4.77
CA GLY A 20 1.54 -14.43 -4.37
C GLY A 20 1.52 -15.59 -5.36
N THR A 21 0.34 -15.91 -5.92
CA THR A 21 0.23 -17.01 -6.89
C THR A 21 0.90 -16.68 -8.24
N THR A 22 1.11 -15.41 -8.52
CA THR A 22 1.77 -14.97 -9.76
C THR A 22 3.27 -14.71 -9.57
N GLY A 23 3.81 -15.06 -8.40
CA GLY A 23 5.25 -14.96 -8.15
C GLY A 23 5.71 -13.68 -7.47
N PHE A 24 4.79 -12.82 -7.03
CA PHE A 24 5.13 -11.59 -6.33
C PHE A 24 4.95 -11.74 -4.83
N GLU A 25 5.85 -11.14 -4.05
CA GLU A 25 5.63 -10.98 -2.63
C GLU A 25 4.78 -9.74 -2.39
N ALA A 26 3.76 -9.86 -1.55
CA ALA A 26 2.87 -8.75 -1.26
C ALA A 26 2.50 -8.70 0.22
N LYS A 27 2.30 -7.50 0.74
CA LYS A 27 1.78 -7.27 2.08
C LYS A 27 0.57 -6.37 2.00
N GLY A 28 -0.45 -6.65 2.82
CA GLY A 28 -1.66 -5.88 2.88
C GLY A 28 -1.73 -5.04 4.14
N PHE A 29 -2.28 -3.84 4.00
CA PHE A 29 -2.48 -2.90 5.12
C PHE A 29 -3.92 -2.42 5.11
N GLY A 30 -4.54 -2.38 6.29
CA GLY A 30 -5.93 -1.98 6.42
C GLY A 30 -6.15 -0.48 6.52
N ASP A 31 -5.09 0.29 6.78
CA ASP A 31 -5.18 1.74 6.89
C ASP A 31 -3.84 2.39 6.55
N GLY A 32 -3.86 3.72 6.43
CA GLY A 32 -2.67 4.48 6.07
C GLY A 32 -1.60 4.49 7.17
N LYS A 33 -2.01 4.35 8.41
CA LYS A 33 -1.08 4.38 9.55
C LYS A 33 -0.15 3.17 9.54
N GLU A 34 -0.71 1.98 9.37
CA GLU A 34 0.09 0.76 9.27
C GLU A 34 0.98 0.78 8.03
N PHE A 35 0.45 1.28 6.92
CA PHE A 35 1.19 1.41 5.68
C PHE A 35 2.39 2.34 5.83
N LYS A 36 2.21 3.50 6.45
CA LYS A 36 3.31 4.45 6.68
C LYS A 36 4.40 3.86 7.57
N LYS A 37 3.99 3.09 8.58
CA LYS A 37 4.94 2.41 9.47
C LYS A 37 5.80 1.42 8.67
N ALA A 38 5.17 0.65 7.80
CA ALA A 38 5.89 -0.31 6.97
C ALA A 38 6.86 0.35 6.01
N LEU A 39 6.50 1.51 5.45
CA LEU A 39 7.39 2.27 4.56
C LEU A 39 8.69 2.69 5.23
N LYS A 40 8.67 2.91 6.54
CA LYS A 40 9.87 3.25 7.30
C LYS A 40 10.82 2.07 7.46
N GLU A 41 10.30 0.87 7.38
CA GLU A 41 11.09 -0.35 7.56
C GLU A 41 11.63 -0.88 6.22
N GLU A 42 10.81 -0.86 5.19
CA GLU A 42 11.17 -1.37 3.86
C GLU A 42 10.35 -0.65 2.79
N LEU A 43 10.99 -0.21 1.73
CA LEU A 43 10.31 0.42 0.60
C LEU A 43 9.86 -0.65 -0.41
N PRO A 44 8.62 -0.58 -0.88
CA PRO A 44 8.13 -1.51 -1.90
C PRO A 44 8.51 -1.08 -3.30
N GLU A 45 8.36 -2.00 -4.25
CA GLU A 45 8.55 -1.72 -5.67
C GLU A 45 7.30 -1.13 -6.32
N LEU A 46 6.13 -1.42 -5.74
CA LEU A 46 4.84 -1.01 -6.26
C LEU A 46 3.85 -0.86 -5.11
N ILE A 47 2.98 0.11 -5.22
CA ILE A 47 1.92 0.35 -4.23
C ILE A 47 0.56 0.32 -4.93
N LEU A 48 -0.33 -0.55 -4.46
CA LEU A 48 -1.73 -0.55 -4.85
C LEU A 48 -2.51 0.14 -3.74
N LEU A 49 -3.10 1.28 -4.05
CA LEU A 49 -3.70 2.16 -3.05
C LEU A 49 -5.19 2.35 -3.29
N ASP A 50 -6.00 2.00 -2.28
CA ASP A 50 -7.42 2.33 -2.27
C ASP A 50 -7.57 3.79 -1.82
N ILE A 51 -8.33 4.58 -2.59
CA ILE A 51 -8.52 6.00 -2.29
C ILE A 51 -9.59 6.24 -1.22
N MET A 52 -10.36 5.23 -0.84
CA MET A 52 -11.44 5.32 0.14
C MET A 52 -11.05 4.67 1.46
N LEU A 53 -9.97 5.17 2.09
CA LEU A 53 -9.50 4.62 3.35
C LEU A 53 -10.15 5.27 4.56
N PRO A 54 -10.43 4.51 5.64
CA PRO A 54 -10.96 5.10 6.86
C PRO A 54 -9.90 5.96 7.54
N GLY A 55 -10.32 7.12 8.04
CA GLY A 55 -9.47 8.02 8.80
C GLY A 55 -8.44 8.80 7.99
N GLU A 56 -8.22 8.44 6.74
CA GLU A 56 -7.27 9.14 5.88
C GLU A 56 -7.68 8.97 4.42
N ASP A 57 -7.73 10.09 3.70
CA ASP A 57 -8.05 10.09 2.28
C ASP A 57 -6.89 9.52 1.47
N GLY A 58 -7.18 8.56 0.60
CA GLY A 58 -6.17 7.96 -0.27
C GLY A 58 -5.49 8.96 -1.19
N TYR A 59 -6.17 10.01 -1.61
CA TYR A 59 -5.56 11.08 -2.41
C TYR A 59 -4.54 11.86 -1.61
N THR A 60 -4.83 12.14 -0.33
CA THR A 60 -3.89 12.81 0.56
C THR A 60 -2.64 11.94 0.76
N LEU A 61 -2.85 10.66 0.96
CA LEU A 61 -1.76 9.70 1.11
C LEU A 61 -0.90 9.63 -0.15
N LEU A 62 -1.54 9.63 -1.33
CA LEU A 62 -0.84 9.65 -2.60
C LEU A 62 0.02 10.91 -2.76
N GLU A 63 -0.52 12.08 -2.38
CA GLU A 63 0.22 13.32 -2.44
C GLU A 63 1.45 13.27 -1.54
N GLU A 64 1.31 12.75 -0.32
CA GLU A 64 2.44 12.62 0.61
C GLU A 64 3.53 11.73 0.01
N LEU A 65 3.14 10.62 -0.62
CA LEU A 65 4.09 9.70 -1.24
C LEU A 65 4.85 10.36 -2.39
N LYS A 66 4.16 11.15 -3.20
CA LYS A 66 4.78 11.82 -4.35
C LYS A 66 5.69 12.96 -3.95
N LYS A 67 5.48 13.55 -2.78
CA LYS A 67 6.32 14.65 -2.26
C LYS A 67 7.58 14.15 -1.57
N ALA A 68 7.53 12.98 -0.93
CA ALA A 68 8.68 12.45 -0.20
C ALA A 68 9.72 11.90 -1.16
N PRO A 69 11.00 12.32 -1.05
CA PRO A 69 12.05 11.84 -1.96
C PRO A 69 12.19 10.32 -1.98
N SER A 70 12.00 9.66 -0.84
CA SER A 70 12.15 8.21 -0.74
C SER A 70 11.07 7.42 -1.48
N THR A 71 9.88 8.03 -1.71
CA THR A 71 8.74 7.33 -2.29
C THR A 71 8.26 7.92 -3.62
N SER A 72 8.77 9.07 -4.02
CA SER A 72 8.26 9.79 -5.20
C SER A 72 8.36 9.01 -6.51
N GLU A 73 9.32 8.10 -6.62
CA GLU A 73 9.54 7.30 -7.83
C GLU A 73 8.84 5.94 -7.81
N ILE A 74 8.18 5.57 -6.71
CA ILE A 74 7.48 4.29 -6.62
C ILE A 74 6.15 4.37 -7.36
N PRO A 75 5.88 3.50 -8.35
CA PRO A 75 4.62 3.46 -9.08
C PRO A 75 3.40 3.14 -8.21
#